data_fab0595715ad7978b1b75ea622eab9b7
#
_entry.id   fab0595715ad7978b1b75ea622eab9b7
#
_cell.length_a   1.000
_cell.length_b   1.000
_cell.length_c   1.000
_cell.angle_alpha   90.00
_cell.angle_beta   90.00
_cell.angle_gamma   90.00
#
_symmetry.space_group_name_H-M   'P 1'
#
loop_
_entity.id
_entity.type
_entity.pdbx_description
1 polymer ?
#
loop_
_entity_poly.entity_id
_entity_poly.type
_entity_poly.pdbx_seq_one_letter_code
_entity_poly.pdbx_strand_id
1 'polypeptide(L)'
;MITIDMLVVTVAGLDRADVEHWIAQDLVRPAGQGGAWLFRDIDVARLRLIQELRHDLRLEEDALPVVLRLMDQLYDTRRQLRRLRDAVEQGATADARDGVLRMLLER
;
A
#
# COMPACT_ATOMS: atom_id res chain seq x y z
N MET A 1 16.31 -3.37 -3.50
CA MET A 1 16.03 -1.92 -3.57
C MET A 1 16.64 -1.34 -4.82
N ILE A 2 15.95 -0.42 -5.46
CA ILE A 2 16.43 0.22 -6.68
C ILE A 2 16.44 1.74 -6.52
N THR A 3 17.30 2.42 -7.29
CA THR A 3 17.37 3.87 -7.33
C THR A 3 16.25 4.44 -8.20
N ILE A 4 16.03 5.76 -8.13
CA ILE A 4 15.01 6.41 -8.97
C ILE A 4 15.39 6.29 -10.46
N ASP A 5 16.65 6.33 -10.80
CA ASP A 5 17.09 6.17 -12.20
C ASP A 5 16.74 4.78 -12.73
N MET A 6 16.95 3.74 -11.93
CA MET A 6 16.56 2.37 -12.28
C MET A 6 15.04 2.22 -12.35
N LEU A 7 14.33 2.87 -11.45
CA LEU A 7 12.88 2.83 -11.37
C LEU A 7 12.22 3.32 -12.65
N VAL A 8 12.64 4.51 -13.14
CA VAL A 8 12.05 5.11 -14.34
C VAL A 8 12.38 4.35 -15.62
N VAL A 9 13.48 3.60 -15.63
CA VAL A 9 13.82 2.71 -16.74
C VAL A 9 13.01 1.42 -16.67
N THR A 10 12.77 0.88 -15.47
CA THR A 10 12.14 -0.42 -15.27
C THR A 10 10.63 -0.36 -15.44
N VAL A 11 9.98 0.69 -14.95
CA VAL A 11 8.52 0.85 -14.98
C VAL A 11 8.14 1.72 -16.18
N ALA A 12 7.53 1.12 -17.19
CA ALA A 12 7.12 1.81 -18.40
C ALA A 12 6.13 2.95 -18.10
N GLY A 13 6.38 4.11 -18.71
CA GLY A 13 5.50 5.27 -18.58
C GLY A 13 5.63 6.04 -17.28
N LEU A 14 6.52 5.62 -16.38
CA LEU A 14 6.75 6.33 -15.13
C LEU A 14 7.74 7.47 -15.34
N ASP A 15 7.32 8.67 -14.98
CA ASP A 15 8.10 9.89 -15.13
C ASP A 15 8.74 10.27 -13.77
N ARG A 16 10.02 10.65 -13.82
CA ARG A 16 10.76 11.08 -12.63
C ARG A 16 10.06 12.24 -11.91
N ALA A 17 9.58 13.22 -12.65
CA ALA A 17 8.90 14.38 -12.08
C ALA A 17 7.65 13.97 -11.31
N ASP A 18 6.87 13.02 -11.84
CA ASP A 18 5.69 12.49 -11.17
C ASP A 18 6.05 11.75 -9.89
N VAL A 19 7.09 10.93 -9.92
CA VAL A 19 7.57 10.21 -8.73
C VAL A 19 7.97 11.19 -7.64
N GLU A 20 8.75 12.20 -7.96
CA GLU A 20 9.19 13.23 -7.02
C GLU A 20 7.99 13.99 -6.44
N HIS A 21 7.01 14.30 -7.27
CA HIS A 21 5.77 14.96 -6.84
C HIS A 21 4.99 14.11 -5.83
N TRP A 22 4.83 12.82 -6.12
CA TRP A 22 4.10 11.91 -5.23
C TRP A 22 4.85 11.66 -3.92
N ILE A 23 6.19 11.65 -3.94
CA ILE A 23 7.00 11.60 -2.72
C ILE A 23 6.76 12.87 -1.89
N ALA A 24 6.77 14.03 -2.53
CA ALA A 24 6.52 15.31 -1.86
C ALA A 24 5.13 15.37 -1.22
N GLN A 25 4.15 14.73 -1.83
CA GLN A 25 2.78 14.64 -1.28
C GLN A 25 2.61 13.50 -0.26
N ASP A 26 3.68 12.80 0.06
CA ASP A 26 3.67 11.70 1.04
C ASP A 26 2.81 10.50 0.60
N LEU A 27 2.60 10.34 -0.69
CA LEU A 27 1.84 9.21 -1.25
C LEU A 27 2.68 7.94 -1.35
N VAL A 28 4.00 8.09 -1.43
CA VAL A 28 4.97 7.00 -1.40
C VAL A 28 6.16 7.45 -0.55
N ARG A 29 6.69 6.52 0.25
CA ARG A 29 7.75 6.81 1.22
C ARG A 29 8.94 5.87 1.01
N PRO A 30 9.79 6.13 0.01
CA PRO A 30 10.98 5.31 -0.19
C PRO A 30 12.00 5.51 0.93
N ALA A 31 12.91 4.58 1.07
CA ALA A 31 14.04 4.71 1.99
C ALA A 31 15.05 5.74 1.45
N GLY A 32 15.91 6.24 2.35
CA GLY A 32 16.93 7.21 1.99
C GLY A 32 16.52 8.64 2.31
N GLN A 33 17.41 9.59 2.02
CA GLN A 33 17.22 11.00 2.32
C GLN A 33 17.81 11.87 1.20
N GLY A 34 17.29 13.10 1.09
CA GLY A 34 17.93 14.13 0.30
C GLY A 34 18.02 13.85 -1.21
N GLY A 35 17.03 13.17 -1.77
CA GLY A 35 17.02 12.84 -3.20
C GLY A 35 17.74 11.54 -3.54
N ALA A 36 18.42 10.92 -2.58
CA ALA A 36 19.05 9.60 -2.75
C ALA A 36 18.10 8.49 -2.29
N TRP A 37 16.92 8.42 -2.92
CA TRP A 37 15.90 7.46 -2.55
C TRP A 37 16.23 6.05 -3.04
N LEU A 38 15.86 5.07 -2.20
CA LEU A 38 15.90 3.65 -2.53
C LEU A 38 14.49 3.09 -2.43
N PHE A 39 14.02 2.51 -3.53
CA PHE A 39 12.65 1.99 -3.65
C PHE A 39 12.64 0.49 -3.39
N ARG A 40 11.84 0.08 -2.40
CA ARG A 40 11.58 -1.34 -2.10
C ARG A 40 10.54 -1.87 -3.06
N ASP A 41 10.36 -3.18 -3.10
CA ASP A 41 9.33 -3.81 -3.93
C ASP A 41 7.93 -3.26 -3.64
N ILE A 42 7.63 -2.99 -2.36
CA ILE A 42 6.35 -2.40 -1.97
C ILE A 42 6.18 -0.98 -2.51
N ASP A 43 7.24 -0.21 -2.56
CA ASP A 43 7.21 1.15 -3.10
C ASP A 43 6.98 1.13 -4.61
N VAL A 44 7.62 0.22 -5.32
CA VAL A 44 7.42 0.02 -6.76
C VAL A 44 5.98 -0.39 -7.06
N ALA A 45 5.44 -1.33 -6.30
CA ALA A 45 4.05 -1.76 -6.45
C ALA A 45 3.07 -0.59 -6.22
N ARG A 46 3.35 0.24 -5.21
CA ARG A 46 2.53 1.41 -4.91
C ARG A 46 2.58 2.45 -6.03
N LEU A 47 3.74 2.69 -6.61
CA LEU A 47 3.90 3.62 -7.75
C LEU A 47 3.17 3.11 -8.99
N ARG A 48 3.21 1.81 -9.26
CA ARG A 48 2.43 1.21 -10.35
C ARG A 48 0.93 1.40 -10.13
N LEU A 49 0.47 1.23 -8.90
CA LEU A 49 -0.92 1.46 -8.54
C LEU A 49 -1.32 2.91 -8.79
N ILE A 50 -0.51 3.87 -8.35
CA ILE A 50 -0.76 5.30 -8.58
C ILE A 50 -0.84 5.59 -10.09
N GLN A 51 0.08 5.02 -10.86
CA GLN A 51 0.10 5.17 -12.30
C GLN A 51 -1.18 4.64 -12.94
N GLU A 52 -1.64 3.46 -12.54
CA GLU A 52 -2.89 2.87 -13.01
C GLU A 52 -4.10 3.75 -12.67
N LEU A 53 -4.15 4.26 -11.44
CA LEU A 53 -5.24 5.14 -11.01
C LEU A 53 -5.28 6.43 -11.84
N ARG A 54 -4.11 7.00 -12.14
CA ARG A 54 -4.01 8.23 -12.91
C ARG A 54 -4.29 8.03 -14.39
N HIS A 55 -3.72 7.01 -15.00
CA HIS A 55 -3.75 6.82 -16.45
C HIS A 55 -4.91 5.94 -16.91
N ASP A 56 -5.10 4.79 -16.29
CA ASP A 56 -6.12 3.83 -16.74
C ASP A 56 -7.51 4.21 -16.24
N LEU A 57 -7.63 4.59 -14.97
CA LEU A 57 -8.90 4.99 -14.37
C LEU A 57 -9.14 6.50 -14.43
N ARG A 58 -8.17 7.26 -14.91
CA ARG A 58 -8.25 8.72 -15.07
C ARG A 58 -8.65 9.45 -13.79
N LEU A 59 -8.20 8.94 -12.67
CA LEU A 59 -8.44 9.58 -11.39
C LEU A 59 -7.69 10.90 -11.32
N GLU A 60 -8.34 11.95 -10.81
CA GLU A 60 -7.71 13.25 -10.66
C GLU A 60 -6.67 13.23 -9.52
N GLU A 61 -5.65 14.09 -9.64
CA GLU A 61 -4.58 14.19 -8.63
C GLU A 61 -5.13 14.39 -7.22
N ASP A 62 -6.13 15.24 -7.07
CA ASP A 62 -6.73 15.58 -5.77
C ASP A 62 -7.39 14.38 -5.09
N ALA A 63 -7.83 13.41 -5.86
CA ALA A 63 -8.47 12.21 -5.34
C ALA A 63 -7.47 11.15 -4.89
N LEU A 64 -6.22 11.19 -5.35
CA LEU A 64 -5.20 10.18 -5.04
C LEU A 64 -5.00 9.97 -3.52
N PRO A 65 -4.83 11.02 -2.70
CA PRO A 65 -4.60 10.81 -1.27
C PRO A 65 -5.76 10.08 -0.59
N VAL A 66 -6.99 10.38 -0.97
CA VAL A 66 -8.19 9.75 -0.39
C VAL A 66 -8.28 8.30 -0.81
N VAL A 67 -8.14 8.02 -2.11
CA VAL A 67 -8.23 6.66 -2.64
C VAL A 67 -7.13 5.77 -2.07
N LEU A 68 -5.90 6.26 -2.01
CA LEU A 68 -4.78 5.50 -1.46
C LEU A 68 -4.97 5.21 0.03
N ARG A 69 -5.50 6.17 0.80
CA ARG A 69 -5.82 5.95 2.21
C ARG A 69 -6.86 4.85 2.39
N LEU A 70 -7.92 4.88 1.57
CA LEU A 70 -8.96 3.85 1.63
C LEU A 70 -8.42 2.47 1.25
N MET A 71 -7.55 2.41 0.25
CA MET A 71 -6.90 1.16 -0.15
C MET A 71 -5.97 0.63 0.95
N ASP A 72 -5.23 1.51 1.61
CA ASP A 72 -4.39 1.14 2.74
C ASP A 72 -5.22 0.57 3.90
N GLN A 73 -6.35 1.19 4.22
CA GLN A 73 -7.28 0.70 5.25
C GLN A 73 -7.86 -0.66 4.88
N LEU A 74 -8.24 -0.84 3.62
CA LEU A 74 -8.75 -2.12 3.14
C LEU A 74 -7.68 -3.21 3.25
N TYR A 75 -6.46 -2.91 2.88
CA TYR A 75 -5.34 -3.84 2.97
C TYR A 75 -5.07 -4.25 4.42
N ASP A 76 -5.04 -3.29 5.33
CA ASP A 76 -4.84 -3.56 6.77
C ASP A 76 -5.96 -4.43 7.34
N THR A 77 -7.21 -4.16 6.97
CA THR A 77 -8.36 -4.96 7.40
C THR A 77 -8.24 -6.40 6.91
N ARG A 78 -7.85 -6.61 5.67
CA ARG A 78 -7.63 -7.95 5.11
C ARG A 78 -6.52 -8.69 5.84
N ARG A 79 -5.45 -8.00 6.21
CA ARG A 79 -4.36 -8.59 7.00
C ARG A 79 -4.84 -9.03 8.37
N GLN A 80 -5.62 -8.21 9.05
CA GLN A 80 -6.20 -8.54 10.35
C GLN A 80 -7.10 -9.77 10.25
N LEU A 81 -7.96 -9.84 9.25
CA LEU A 81 -8.85 -10.99 9.03
C LEU A 81 -8.04 -12.27 8.79
N ARG A 82 -6.98 -12.21 8.02
CA ARG A 82 -6.10 -13.36 7.79
C ARG A 82 -5.44 -13.84 9.08
N ARG A 83 -4.96 -12.93 9.92
CA ARG A 83 -4.37 -13.27 11.22
C ARG A 83 -5.38 -13.96 12.13
N LEU A 84 -6.62 -13.45 12.17
CA LEU A 84 -7.69 -14.06 12.96
C LEU A 84 -8.02 -15.44 12.44
N ARG A 85 -8.16 -15.61 11.14
CA ARG A 85 -8.40 -16.92 10.52
C ARG A 85 -7.28 -17.90 10.86
N ASP A 86 -6.04 -17.49 10.74
CA ASP A 86 -4.88 -18.35 11.01
C ASP A 86 -4.86 -18.77 12.49
N ALA A 87 -5.16 -17.85 13.40
CA ALA A 87 -5.24 -18.15 14.83
C ALA A 87 -6.33 -19.17 15.12
N VAL A 88 -7.49 -19.07 14.48
CA VAL A 88 -8.58 -20.05 14.62
C VAL A 88 -8.19 -21.40 14.03
N GLU A 89 -7.61 -21.43 12.85
CA GLU A 89 -7.19 -22.66 12.16
C GLU A 89 -6.07 -23.40 12.88
N GLN A 90 -5.24 -22.69 13.65
CA GLN A 90 -4.14 -23.29 14.42
C GLN A 90 -4.57 -23.93 15.73
N GLY A 91 -5.85 -24.23 15.89
CA GLY A 91 -6.36 -24.98 17.03
C GLY A 91 -6.58 -24.15 18.29
N ALA A 92 -6.96 -22.89 18.13
CA ALA A 92 -7.38 -22.07 19.27
C ALA A 92 -8.51 -22.76 20.04
N THR A 93 -8.52 -22.58 21.38
CA THR A 93 -9.58 -23.14 22.23
C THR A 93 -10.94 -22.50 21.88
N ALA A 94 -12.02 -23.16 22.30
CA ALA A 94 -13.36 -22.64 22.08
C ALA A 94 -13.53 -21.22 22.63
N ASP A 95 -12.96 -20.93 23.80
CA ASP A 95 -13.00 -19.60 24.41
C ASP A 95 -12.27 -18.56 23.55
N ALA A 96 -11.15 -18.91 22.97
CA ALA A 96 -10.41 -18.02 22.08
C ALA A 96 -11.20 -17.77 20.79
N ARG A 97 -11.87 -18.78 20.24
CA ARG A 97 -12.76 -18.64 19.07
C ARG A 97 -13.93 -17.71 19.37
N ASP A 98 -14.54 -17.85 20.53
CA ASP A 98 -15.63 -16.99 20.97
C ASP A 98 -15.16 -15.55 21.15
N GLY A 99 -13.96 -15.35 21.67
CA GLY A 99 -13.35 -14.03 21.80
C GLY A 99 -13.13 -13.36 20.45
N VAL A 100 -12.63 -14.11 19.46
CA VAL A 100 -12.43 -13.64 18.09
C VAL A 100 -13.77 -13.25 17.46
N LEU A 101 -14.79 -14.10 17.58
CA LEU A 101 -16.11 -13.83 17.05
C LEU A 101 -16.71 -12.56 17.66
N ARG A 102 -16.56 -12.36 18.97
CA ARG A 102 -17.02 -11.13 19.63
C ARG A 102 -16.34 -9.90 19.08
N MET A 103 -15.02 -9.96 18.86
CA MET A 103 -14.27 -8.85 18.26
C MET A 103 -14.81 -8.49 16.87
N LEU A 104 -15.16 -9.48 16.07
CA LEU A 104 -15.69 -9.26 14.72
C LEU A 104 -17.10 -8.68 14.75
N LEU A 105 -17.92 -9.07 15.73
CA LEU A 105 -19.30 -8.63 15.84
C LEU A 105 -19.45 -7.23 16.46
N GLU A 106 -18.47 -6.78 17.22
CA GLU A 106 -18.46 -5.45 17.86
C GLU A 106 -18.03 -4.31 16.93
N ARG A 107 -17.70 -4.60 15.68
CA ARG A 107 -17.28 -3.59 14.70
C ARG A 107 -18.41 -3.18 13.79
#